data_eb1759f449931b868f3a0bafd84efaff
#
_entry.id   eb1759f449931b868f3a0bafd84efaff
#
_cell.length_a   1.000
_cell.length_b   1.000
_cell.length_c   1.000
_cell.angle_alpha   90.00
_cell.angle_beta   90.00
_cell.angle_gamma   90.00
#
_symmetry.space_group_name_H-M   'P 1'
#
loop_
_entity.id
_entity.type
_entity.pdbx_description
1 polymer ?
#
loop_
_entity_poly.entity_id
_entity_poly.type
_entity_poly.pdbx_seq_one_letter_code
_entity_poly.pdbx_strand_id
1 'polypeptide(L)'
;WIARPPQPRRRPAAPRGPVLGEGGDAVDGGHLSVFLRGVGTDRHGKAASAMSSPPRAPEGRPVERLIAVMARLRDPDAGCPWDIAQSWETIAPYTIEEAHEVADAIERRAWGELEGELGDLLLQVVYFTQMGAEEGRFDFDSVAAAIADKMVARHPHVFGEESRDKSADQQVQDWERVKAAERAAKGETRVLDGVALGLPALTRALKLQKRAARVGFDWDDPTAVVAKIAEEADELAAAQAGADPDALEDELGDLLFAVVNLARHLGIDPEGALRRTNAKFTRRFA
;
A
#
# COMPACT_ATOMS: atom_id res chain seq x y z
N TRP A 1 -13.37 -18.73 17.12
CA TRP A 1 -13.07 -17.32 17.49
C TRP A 1 -14.32 -16.49 17.77
N ILE A 2 -15.41 -16.81 17.11
CA ILE A 2 -16.71 -16.17 17.28
C ILE A 2 -17.69 -17.33 17.28
N ALA A 3 -18.57 -17.41 18.29
CA ALA A 3 -19.76 -18.23 18.15
C ALA A 3 -20.36 -17.88 16.78
N ARG A 4 -20.41 -18.85 15.87
CA ARG A 4 -20.86 -18.61 14.48
C ARG A 4 -22.20 -17.89 14.52
N PRO A 5 -22.31 -16.70 13.90
CA PRO A 5 -23.64 -16.19 13.63
C PRO A 5 -24.32 -17.17 12.67
N PRO A 6 -25.65 -17.35 12.74
CA PRO A 6 -26.37 -18.25 11.86
C PRO A 6 -26.11 -17.88 10.40
N GLN A 7 -25.65 -18.85 9.61
CA GLN A 7 -25.32 -18.67 8.20
C GLN A 7 -26.54 -18.13 7.43
N PRO A 8 -26.41 -17.06 6.63
CA PRO A 8 -27.47 -16.67 5.72
C PRO A 8 -27.65 -17.77 4.67
N ARG A 9 -28.88 -18.24 4.52
CA ARG A 9 -29.24 -19.25 3.52
C ARG A 9 -28.75 -18.83 2.14
N ARG A 10 -27.93 -19.67 1.49
CA ARG A 10 -27.39 -19.45 0.14
C ARG A 10 -28.54 -19.21 -0.84
N ARG A 11 -28.51 -18.10 -1.56
CA ARG A 11 -29.33 -17.93 -2.77
C ARG A 11 -28.79 -18.84 -3.86
N PRO A 12 -29.65 -19.50 -4.66
CA PRO A 12 -29.18 -20.29 -5.78
C PRO A 12 -28.44 -19.39 -6.79
N ALA A 13 -27.34 -19.92 -7.33
CA ALA A 13 -26.51 -19.25 -8.32
C ALA A 13 -27.31 -18.96 -9.59
N ALA A 14 -27.22 -17.75 -10.13
CA ALA A 14 -27.72 -17.37 -11.42
C ALA A 14 -26.94 -18.10 -12.53
N PRO A 15 -27.60 -18.49 -13.67
CA PRO A 15 -26.93 -19.19 -14.74
C PRO A 15 -25.85 -18.34 -15.40
N ARG A 16 -24.71 -18.95 -15.65
CA ARG A 16 -23.55 -18.31 -16.35
C ARG A 16 -23.95 -18.06 -17.81
N GLY A 17 -23.86 -16.82 -18.24
CA GLY A 17 -23.90 -16.43 -19.65
C GLY A 17 -22.63 -16.88 -20.40
N PRO A 18 -22.65 -16.90 -21.75
CA PRO A 18 -21.62 -17.52 -22.57
C PRO A 18 -20.29 -16.75 -22.48
N VAL A 19 -19.22 -17.53 -22.39
CA VAL A 19 -17.82 -17.08 -22.47
C VAL A 19 -17.55 -16.62 -23.89
N LEU A 20 -17.27 -15.34 -24.10
CA LEU A 20 -16.69 -14.83 -25.34
C LEU A 20 -15.17 -14.89 -25.26
N GLY A 21 -14.61 -15.36 -26.35
CA GLY A 21 -13.27 -15.86 -26.50
C GLY A 21 -12.11 -14.86 -26.37
N GLU A 22 -11.00 -15.48 -26.30
CA GLU A 22 -9.62 -15.07 -26.23
C GLU A 22 -9.22 -13.95 -27.20
N GLY A 23 -8.39 -13.02 -26.72
CA GLY A 23 -7.68 -12.03 -27.54
C GLY A 23 -7.20 -10.86 -26.69
N GLY A 24 -6.31 -11.11 -25.77
CA GLY A 24 -5.63 -10.05 -25.02
C GLY A 24 -4.16 -10.34 -24.96
N ASP A 25 -3.38 -9.67 -25.82
CA ASP A 25 -1.93 -9.66 -25.74
C ASP A 25 -1.51 -9.22 -24.34
N ALA A 26 -0.76 -10.08 -23.67
CA ALA A 26 -0.08 -9.79 -22.43
C ALA A 26 0.93 -8.66 -22.71
N VAL A 27 0.63 -7.47 -22.24
CA VAL A 27 1.62 -6.39 -22.20
C VAL A 27 2.58 -6.75 -21.06
N ASP A 28 3.77 -7.18 -21.48
CA ASP A 28 4.90 -7.53 -20.62
C ASP A 28 5.17 -6.36 -19.66
N GLY A 29 5.13 -6.65 -18.35
CA GLY A 29 5.38 -5.70 -17.27
C GLY A 29 6.86 -5.29 -17.19
N GLY A 30 7.33 -4.54 -18.19
CA GLY A 30 8.66 -3.97 -18.22
C GLY A 30 8.75 -2.74 -17.32
N HIS A 31 9.60 -2.83 -16.35
CA HIS A 31 9.99 -1.80 -15.39
C HIS A 31 10.03 -0.36 -15.94
N LEU A 32 9.43 0.57 -15.21
CA LEU A 32 9.58 2.03 -15.41
C LEU A 32 11.07 2.45 -15.36
N SER A 33 11.90 1.70 -14.64
CA SER A 33 13.34 1.91 -14.53
C SER A 33 14.14 1.73 -15.83
N VAL A 34 13.56 1.13 -16.88
CA VAL A 34 14.23 0.94 -18.18
C VAL A 34 14.21 2.20 -19.05
N PHE A 35 13.31 3.14 -18.80
CA PHE A 35 13.20 4.37 -19.62
C PHE A 35 14.25 5.45 -19.32
N LEU A 36 14.95 5.37 -18.20
CA LEU A 36 15.98 6.37 -17.83
C LEU A 36 17.41 6.00 -18.28
N ARG A 37 17.64 4.83 -18.90
CA ARG A 37 18.95 4.46 -19.42
C ARG A 37 18.93 4.28 -20.92
N GLY A 38 19.29 5.33 -21.66
CA GLY A 38 19.71 5.15 -23.04
C GLY A 38 19.31 6.23 -24.04
N VAL A 39 19.90 7.41 -23.94
CA VAL A 39 20.01 8.29 -25.13
C VAL A 39 21.31 7.91 -25.84
N GLY A 40 21.25 6.90 -26.69
CA GLY A 40 22.29 6.55 -27.64
C GLY A 40 22.17 7.45 -28.89
N THR A 41 23.25 8.13 -29.22
CA THR A 41 23.38 8.97 -30.42
C THR A 41 23.43 8.09 -31.67
N ASP A 42 22.46 8.22 -32.58
CA ASP A 42 22.56 7.70 -33.93
C ASP A 42 22.82 8.84 -34.93
N ARG A 43 23.93 8.69 -35.66
CA ARG A 43 24.32 9.59 -36.75
C ARG A 43 23.74 9.05 -38.07
N HIS A 44 22.78 9.75 -38.65
CA HIS A 44 22.66 9.77 -40.12
C HIS A 44 21.85 11.03 -40.52
N GLY A 45 22.50 11.89 -41.31
CA GLY A 45 21.96 13.15 -41.76
C GLY A 45 20.88 13.01 -42.84
N LYS A 46 19.83 13.79 -42.71
CA LYS A 46 19.01 14.31 -43.81
C LYS A 46 18.42 15.68 -43.44
N ALA A 47 18.51 16.56 -44.44
CA ALA A 47 17.96 17.88 -44.63
C ALA A 47 17.12 18.55 -43.51
N ALA A 48 17.60 19.72 -43.09
CA ALA A 48 16.97 20.61 -42.12
C ALA A 48 15.65 21.20 -42.68
N SER A 49 14.53 20.69 -42.20
CA SER A 49 13.31 21.45 -42.02
C SER A 49 13.52 22.31 -40.77
N ALA A 50 13.02 23.53 -40.74
CA ALA A 50 13.16 24.47 -39.62
C ALA A 50 12.68 23.80 -38.32
N MET A 51 13.62 23.18 -37.59
CA MET A 51 13.36 22.56 -36.31
C MET A 51 13.18 23.69 -35.29
N SER A 52 11.91 23.92 -34.89
CA SER A 52 11.67 24.57 -33.60
C SER A 52 12.52 23.87 -32.57
N SER A 53 13.29 24.62 -31.79
CA SER A 53 14.08 24.08 -30.69
C SER A 53 13.19 23.11 -29.86
N PRO A 54 13.71 21.94 -29.45
CA PRO A 54 12.90 21.04 -28.67
C PRO A 54 12.35 21.77 -27.44
N PRO A 55 11.12 21.52 -27.03
CA PRO A 55 10.53 22.19 -25.89
C PRO A 55 11.46 22.03 -24.69
N ARG A 56 11.87 23.15 -24.10
CA ARG A 56 12.79 23.17 -22.96
C ARG A 56 12.11 22.54 -21.76
N ALA A 57 12.87 21.75 -20.99
CA ALA A 57 12.37 21.21 -19.74
C ALA A 57 11.89 22.34 -18.80
N PRO A 58 10.78 22.16 -18.06
CA PRO A 58 10.32 23.16 -17.11
C PRO A 58 11.42 23.60 -16.12
N GLU A 59 11.43 24.89 -15.78
CA GLU A 59 12.34 25.47 -14.78
C GLU A 59 11.56 25.75 -13.50
N GLY A 60 12.25 25.88 -12.34
CA GLY A 60 11.63 26.17 -11.07
C GLY A 60 12.25 25.38 -9.92
N ARG A 61 11.67 25.46 -8.73
CA ARG A 61 12.07 24.61 -7.62
C ARG A 61 11.83 23.13 -7.98
N PRO A 62 12.64 22.20 -7.47
CA PRO A 62 12.58 20.79 -7.90
C PRO A 62 11.16 20.17 -7.90
N VAL A 63 10.38 20.46 -6.89
CA VAL A 63 9.00 19.94 -6.78
C VAL A 63 8.05 20.59 -7.82
N GLU A 64 8.14 21.89 -8.02
CA GLU A 64 7.37 22.62 -9.05
C GLU A 64 7.72 22.12 -10.45
N ARG A 65 9.01 21.89 -10.68
CA ARG A 65 9.50 21.32 -11.92
C ARG A 65 8.94 19.92 -12.16
N LEU A 66 8.90 19.05 -11.14
CA LEU A 66 8.35 17.69 -11.26
C LEU A 66 6.86 17.72 -11.61
N ILE A 67 6.07 18.58 -10.96
CA ILE A 67 4.65 18.79 -11.25
C ILE A 67 4.47 19.26 -12.70
N ALA A 68 5.25 20.25 -13.14
CA ALA A 68 5.19 20.76 -14.51
C ALA A 68 5.63 19.72 -15.56
N VAL A 69 6.57 18.85 -15.24
CA VAL A 69 6.96 17.72 -16.10
C VAL A 69 5.80 16.76 -16.26
N MET A 70 5.12 16.37 -15.18
CA MET A 70 3.98 15.46 -15.24
C MET A 70 2.81 16.07 -16.04
N ALA A 71 2.48 17.34 -15.79
CA ALA A 71 1.47 18.05 -16.57
C ALA A 71 1.80 18.04 -18.07
N ARG A 72 3.09 18.17 -18.43
CA ARG A 72 3.51 18.12 -19.83
C ARG A 72 3.47 16.71 -20.40
N LEU A 73 3.82 15.67 -19.63
CA LEU A 73 3.72 14.28 -20.06
C LEU A 73 2.27 13.87 -20.35
N ARG A 74 1.32 14.38 -19.59
CA ARG A 74 -0.11 14.10 -19.73
C ARG A 74 -0.89 15.12 -20.57
N ASP A 75 -0.21 16.08 -21.21
CA ASP A 75 -0.84 17.02 -22.14
C ASP A 75 -1.50 16.25 -23.30
N PRO A 76 -2.82 16.40 -23.54
CA PRO A 76 -3.54 15.57 -24.51
C PRO A 76 -3.09 15.78 -25.94
N ASP A 77 -2.54 16.97 -26.28
CA ASP A 77 -2.16 17.34 -27.64
C ASP A 77 -0.68 17.04 -27.94
N ALA A 78 0.19 17.13 -26.95
CA ALA A 78 1.63 17.11 -27.15
C ALA A 78 2.41 16.34 -26.07
N GLY A 79 1.73 15.58 -25.22
CA GLY A 79 2.32 14.76 -24.17
C GLY A 79 2.79 13.39 -24.66
N CYS A 80 3.15 12.53 -23.74
CA CYS A 80 3.58 11.17 -24.00
C CYS A 80 2.35 10.27 -24.20
N PRO A 81 2.23 9.54 -25.31
CA PRO A 81 1.08 8.66 -25.55
C PRO A 81 0.86 7.60 -24.46
N TRP A 82 1.93 7.10 -23.87
CA TRP A 82 1.84 6.13 -22.78
C TRP A 82 1.26 6.79 -21.51
N ASP A 83 1.78 7.95 -21.11
CA ASP A 83 1.30 8.66 -19.92
C ASP A 83 -0.16 9.12 -20.07
N ILE A 84 -0.55 9.59 -21.26
CA ILE A 84 -1.93 10.02 -21.56
C ILE A 84 -2.90 8.84 -21.42
N ALA A 85 -2.50 7.64 -21.83
CA ALA A 85 -3.35 6.45 -21.84
C ALA A 85 -3.58 5.86 -20.43
N GLN A 86 -2.82 6.28 -19.40
CA GLN A 86 -2.94 5.71 -18.06
C GLN A 86 -4.22 6.14 -17.34
N SER A 87 -4.76 5.21 -16.53
CA SER A 87 -5.88 5.43 -15.61
C SER A 87 -5.44 5.26 -14.15
N TRP A 88 -6.34 5.57 -13.21
CA TRP A 88 -6.12 5.34 -11.78
C TRP A 88 -5.72 3.88 -11.47
N GLU A 89 -6.41 2.95 -12.12
CA GLU A 89 -6.24 1.51 -11.92
C GLU A 89 -4.92 1.01 -12.50
N THR A 90 -4.46 1.58 -13.62
CA THR A 90 -3.21 1.15 -14.27
C THR A 90 -1.96 1.69 -13.54
N ILE A 91 -2.07 2.82 -12.82
CA ILE A 91 -0.96 3.41 -12.05
C ILE A 91 -0.93 2.88 -10.60
N ALA A 92 -2.07 2.49 -10.02
CA ALA A 92 -2.11 2.04 -8.62
C ALA A 92 -1.16 0.87 -8.29
N PRO A 93 -0.92 -0.14 -9.16
CA PRO A 93 0.06 -1.20 -8.91
C PRO A 93 1.49 -0.68 -8.73
N TYR A 94 1.92 0.29 -9.53
CA TYR A 94 3.26 0.89 -9.44
C TYR A 94 3.47 1.59 -8.10
N THR A 95 2.45 2.26 -7.56
CA THR A 95 2.55 2.88 -6.22
C THR A 95 2.87 1.86 -5.13
N ILE A 96 2.34 0.65 -5.25
CA ILE A 96 2.60 -0.44 -4.30
C ILE A 96 4.02 -0.97 -4.51
N GLU A 97 4.45 -1.12 -5.76
CA GLU A 97 5.79 -1.55 -6.15
C GLU A 97 6.84 -0.59 -5.58
N GLU A 98 6.75 0.72 -5.88
CA GLU A 98 7.68 1.74 -5.38
C GLU A 98 7.72 1.79 -3.84
N ALA A 99 6.58 1.64 -3.19
CA ALA A 99 6.55 1.57 -1.72
C ALA A 99 7.30 0.35 -1.17
N HIS A 100 7.28 -0.77 -1.88
CA HIS A 100 8.05 -1.97 -1.53
C HIS A 100 9.54 -1.82 -1.83
N GLU A 101 9.92 -1.13 -2.92
CA GLU A 101 11.32 -0.84 -3.26
C GLU A 101 11.96 0.09 -2.25
N VAL A 102 11.25 1.13 -1.81
CA VAL A 102 11.66 1.97 -0.67
C VAL A 102 11.89 1.12 0.60
N ALA A 103 10.95 0.21 0.91
CA ALA A 103 11.09 -0.64 2.10
C ALA A 103 12.26 -1.62 1.98
N ASP A 104 12.51 -2.19 0.80
CA ASP A 104 13.62 -3.09 0.52
C ASP A 104 14.96 -2.36 0.61
N ALA A 105 15.09 -1.17 0.01
CA ALA A 105 16.30 -0.35 0.11
C ALA A 105 16.66 -0.03 1.57
N ILE A 106 15.66 0.27 2.41
CA ILE A 106 15.86 0.50 3.84
C ILE A 106 16.31 -0.79 4.54
N GLU A 107 15.69 -1.94 4.27
CA GLU A 107 16.02 -3.23 4.89
C GLU A 107 17.46 -3.67 4.53
N ARG A 108 17.85 -3.49 3.28
CA ARG A 108 19.21 -3.76 2.79
C ARG A 108 20.25 -2.71 3.22
N ARG A 109 19.80 -1.57 3.79
CA ARG A 109 20.63 -0.39 4.08
C ARG A 109 21.31 0.17 2.82
N ALA A 110 20.65 0.10 1.70
CA ALA A 110 21.12 0.58 0.40
C ALA A 110 20.86 2.09 0.26
N TRP A 111 21.48 2.90 1.12
CA TRP A 111 21.21 4.34 1.22
C TRP A 111 21.45 5.11 -0.07
N GLY A 112 22.34 4.60 -0.94
CA GLY A 112 22.59 5.19 -2.26
C GLY A 112 21.45 4.97 -3.27
N GLU A 113 20.64 3.94 -3.07
CA GLU A 113 19.47 3.62 -3.91
C GLU A 113 18.21 4.33 -3.36
N LEU A 114 18.10 4.47 -2.05
CA LEU A 114 16.91 5.00 -1.36
C LEU A 114 16.45 6.36 -1.88
N GLU A 115 17.35 7.24 -2.29
CA GLU A 115 17.00 8.55 -2.87
C GLU A 115 16.23 8.38 -4.19
N GLY A 116 16.63 7.40 -5.02
CA GLY A 116 15.94 7.05 -6.25
C GLY A 116 14.54 6.53 -5.97
N GLU A 117 14.44 5.50 -5.12
CA GLU A 117 13.16 4.86 -4.77
C GLU A 117 12.15 5.86 -4.14
N LEU A 118 12.64 6.78 -3.30
CA LEU A 118 11.80 7.88 -2.79
C LEU A 118 11.36 8.84 -3.90
N GLY A 119 12.21 9.06 -4.92
CA GLY A 119 11.87 9.83 -6.10
C GLY A 119 10.76 9.18 -6.91
N ASP A 120 10.84 7.87 -7.14
CA ASP A 120 9.86 7.10 -7.89
C ASP A 120 8.52 7.01 -7.14
N LEU A 121 8.54 6.82 -5.82
CA LEU A 121 7.33 6.90 -5.00
C LEU A 121 6.72 8.32 -5.02
N LEU A 122 7.53 9.38 -5.00
CA LEU A 122 7.04 10.76 -5.14
C LEU A 122 6.43 10.99 -6.51
N LEU A 123 6.99 10.41 -7.59
CA LEU A 123 6.43 10.47 -8.93
C LEU A 123 5.02 9.89 -8.96
N GLN A 124 4.74 8.78 -8.28
CA GLN A 124 3.38 8.22 -8.18
C GLN A 124 2.40 9.22 -7.56
N VAL A 125 2.81 9.92 -6.50
CA VAL A 125 1.98 10.96 -5.87
C VAL A 125 1.69 12.09 -6.85
N VAL A 126 2.71 12.58 -7.58
CA VAL A 126 2.56 13.65 -8.57
C VAL A 126 1.68 13.19 -9.73
N TYR A 127 1.81 11.94 -10.16
CA TYR A 127 0.98 11.34 -11.20
C TYR A 127 -0.51 11.39 -10.84
N PHE A 128 -0.87 10.88 -9.66
CA PHE A 128 -2.25 10.90 -9.21
C PHE A 128 -2.80 12.30 -8.97
N THR A 129 -1.97 13.23 -8.51
CA THR A 129 -2.43 14.61 -8.30
C THR A 129 -2.64 15.34 -9.63
N GLN A 130 -1.88 15.01 -10.67
CA GLN A 130 -2.12 15.49 -12.02
C GLN A 130 -3.45 14.94 -12.58
N MET A 131 -3.70 13.64 -12.44
CA MET A 131 -4.99 13.05 -12.84
C MET A 131 -6.17 13.67 -12.08
N GLY A 132 -5.99 13.92 -10.78
CA GLY A 132 -6.97 14.61 -9.95
C GLY A 132 -7.28 16.02 -10.45
N ALA A 133 -6.26 16.76 -10.87
CA ALA A 133 -6.40 18.10 -11.44
C ALA A 133 -7.11 18.08 -12.80
N GLU A 134 -6.82 17.11 -13.67
CA GLU A 134 -7.50 16.90 -14.96
C GLU A 134 -9.01 16.66 -14.78
N GLU A 135 -9.39 15.95 -13.71
CA GLU A 135 -10.80 15.69 -13.36
C GLU A 135 -11.43 16.79 -12.48
N GLY A 136 -10.68 17.83 -12.12
CA GLY A 136 -11.17 18.91 -11.24
C GLY A 136 -11.49 18.48 -9.82
N ARG A 137 -10.84 17.42 -9.30
CA ARG A 137 -11.09 16.85 -7.96
C ARG A 137 -10.16 17.42 -6.89
N PHE A 138 -8.87 17.43 -7.15
CA PHE A 138 -7.78 17.92 -6.29
C PHE A 138 -6.50 18.04 -7.12
N ASP A 139 -5.50 18.70 -6.56
CA ASP A 139 -4.17 18.87 -7.14
C ASP A 139 -3.07 18.58 -6.10
N PHE A 140 -1.81 18.75 -6.49
CA PHE A 140 -0.67 18.52 -5.60
C PHE A 140 -0.70 19.45 -4.39
N ASP A 141 -1.02 20.72 -4.57
CA ASP A 141 -1.00 21.71 -3.51
C ASP A 141 -2.09 21.41 -2.48
N SER A 142 -3.29 21.05 -2.91
CA SER A 142 -4.39 20.68 -2.02
C SER A 142 -4.08 19.41 -1.23
N VAL A 143 -3.44 18.40 -1.84
CA VAL A 143 -3.01 17.18 -1.16
C VAL A 143 -1.90 17.48 -0.14
N ALA A 144 -0.92 18.30 -0.52
CA ALA A 144 0.17 18.72 0.37
C ALA A 144 -0.36 19.55 1.54
N ALA A 145 -1.27 20.50 1.30
CA ALA A 145 -1.91 21.30 2.35
C ALA A 145 -2.70 20.41 3.31
N ALA A 146 -3.52 19.50 2.81
CA ALA A 146 -4.34 18.61 3.62
C ALA A 146 -3.50 17.73 4.56
N ILE A 147 -2.36 17.19 4.10
CA ILE A 147 -1.49 16.40 4.98
C ILE A 147 -0.73 17.27 5.97
N ALA A 148 -0.29 18.49 5.58
CA ALA A 148 0.36 19.43 6.48
C ALA A 148 -0.59 19.83 7.62
N ASP A 149 -1.81 20.25 7.30
CA ASP A 149 -2.83 20.63 8.29
C ASP A 149 -3.16 19.48 9.23
N LYS A 150 -3.28 18.26 8.69
CA LYS A 150 -3.46 17.05 9.49
C LYS A 150 -2.30 16.81 10.45
N MET A 151 -1.05 17.01 10.02
CA MET A 151 0.12 16.83 10.89
C MET A 151 0.16 17.88 11.98
N VAL A 152 -0.14 19.13 11.66
CA VAL A 152 -0.24 20.22 12.64
C VAL A 152 -1.31 19.90 13.69
N ALA A 153 -2.51 19.53 13.25
CA ALA A 153 -3.63 19.20 14.14
C ALA A 153 -3.35 18.00 15.05
N ARG A 154 -2.60 17.01 14.57
CA ARG A 154 -2.24 15.80 15.33
C ARG A 154 -1.06 15.99 16.29
N HIS A 155 -0.36 17.11 16.23
CA HIS A 155 0.81 17.39 17.05
C HIS A 155 0.66 18.70 17.83
N PRO A 156 -0.41 18.87 18.64
CA PRO A 156 -0.65 20.09 19.40
C PRO A 156 0.44 20.36 20.45
N HIS A 157 1.19 19.36 20.85
CA HIS A 157 2.38 19.47 21.69
C HIS A 157 3.62 20.06 20.96
N VAL A 158 3.60 20.13 19.61
CA VAL A 158 4.68 20.72 18.80
C VAL A 158 4.25 22.07 18.23
N PHE A 159 3.02 22.15 17.72
CA PHE A 159 2.51 23.31 16.99
C PHE A 159 1.47 24.12 17.78
N GLY A 160 1.07 23.67 18.98
CA GLY A 160 0.11 24.31 19.86
C GLY A 160 0.66 24.53 21.26
N GLU A 161 -0.24 24.64 22.24
CA GLU A 161 0.09 24.96 23.63
C GLU A 161 0.15 23.73 24.57
N GLU A 162 -0.07 22.52 24.05
CA GLU A 162 0.00 21.31 24.88
C GLU A 162 1.43 21.02 25.35
N SER A 163 1.55 20.47 26.57
CA SER A 163 2.84 20.10 27.14
C SER A 163 3.55 19.06 26.28
N ARG A 164 4.86 19.25 26.08
CA ARG A 164 5.77 18.27 25.48
C ARG A 164 6.25 17.19 26.46
N ASP A 165 5.95 17.35 27.74
CA ASP A 165 6.36 16.42 28.80
C ASP A 165 5.42 15.18 28.80
N LYS A 166 5.55 14.38 27.74
CA LYS A 166 4.80 13.14 27.52
C LYS A 166 5.77 12.03 27.12
N SER A 167 5.54 10.82 27.62
CA SER A 167 6.26 9.66 27.09
C SER A 167 5.83 9.32 25.65
N ALA A 168 6.68 8.60 24.91
CA ALA A 168 6.34 8.12 23.57
C ALA A 168 5.02 7.28 23.56
N ASP A 169 4.80 6.48 24.60
CA ASP A 169 3.58 5.66 24.75
C ASP A 169 2.32 6.52 24.95
N GLN A 170 2.42 7.55 25.79
CA GLN A 170 1.33 8.53 25.97
C GLN A 170 1.01 9.25 24.64
N GLN A 171 2.05 9.62 23.89
CA GLN A 171 1.87 10.25 22.59
C GLN A 171 1.17 9.33 21.57
N VAL A 172 1.50 8.05 21.58
CA VAL A 172 0.82 7.04 20.74
C VAL A 172 -0.66 6.92 21.13
N GLN A 173 -0.98 6.91 22.44
CA GLN A 173 -2.37 6.85 22.91
C GLN A 173 -3.16 8.10 22.51
N ASP A 174 -2.58 9.29 22.67
CA ASP A 174 -3.19 10.55 22.25
C ASP A 174 -3.46 10.58 20.76
N TRP A 175 -2.49 10.15 19.97
CA TRP A 175 -2.62 10.06 18.51
C TRP A 175 -3.73 9.09 18.08
N GLU A 176 -3.86 7.96 18.75
CA GLU A 176 -4.93 7.02 18.45
C GLU A 176 -6.31 7.55 18.84
N ARG A 177 -6.39 8.36 19.91
CA ARG A 177 -7.63 9.06 20.29
C ARG A 177 -8.07 10.07 19.24
N VAL A 178 -7.13 10.87 18.73
CA VAL A 178 -7.37 11.81 17.64
C VAL A 178 -7.83 11.10 16.38
N LYS A 179 -7.15 10.02 15.98
CA LYS A 179 -7.59 9.21 14.83
C LYS A 179 -8.96 8.58 15.02
N ALA A 180 -9.34 8.19 16.23
CA ALA A 180 -10.67 7.66 16.52
C ALA A 180 -11.76 8.73 16.35
N ALA A 181 -11.49 9.96 16.82
CA ALA A 181 -12.40 11.09 16.63
C ALA A 181 -12.55 11.46 15.15
N GLU A 182 -11.46 11.48 14.37
CA GLU A 182 -11.50 11.73 12.93
C GLU A 182 -12.35 10.68 12.18
N ARG A 183 -12.22 9.39 12.55
CA ARG A 183 -13.03 8.31 11.96
C ARG A 183 -14.51 8.49 12.28
N ALA A 184 -14.83 8.78 13.54
CA ALA A 184 -16.21 9.05 13.95
C ALA A 184 -16.82 10.22 13.16
N ALA A 185 -16.06 11.29 12.94
CA ALA A 185 -16.49 12.43 12.13
C ALA A 185 -16.76 12.07 10.65
N LYS A 186 -16.07 11.02 10.13
CA LYS A 186 -16.30 10.47 8.78
C LYS A 186 -17.43 9.45 8.70
N GLY A 187 -18.14 9.18 9.81
CA GLY A 187 -19.19 8.17 9.87
C GLY A 187 -18.67 6.72 9.98
N GLU A 188 -17.38 6.52 10.20
CA GLU A 188 -16.79 5.22 10.49
C GLU A 188 -17.05 4.85 11.96
N THR A 189 -18.18 4.20 12.22
CA THR A 189 -18.64 3.93 13.59
C THR A 189 -18.27 2.56 14.13
N ARG A 190 -17.90 1.62 13.25
CA ARG A 190 -17.48 0.28 13.66
C ARG A 190 -16.00 0.25 13.99
N VAL A 191 -15.62 -0.55 14.96
CA VAL A 191 -14.23 -0.67 15.44
C VAL A 191 -13.23 -0.96 14.32
N LEU A 192 -13.62 -1.78 13.36
CA LEU A 192 -12.75 -2.26 12.27
C LEU A 192 -12.87 -1.43 10.98
N ASP A 193 -13.77 -0.43 10.93
CA ASP A 193 -13.94 0.42 9.74
C ASP A 193 -12.65 1.16 9.38
N GLY A 194 -12.42 1.41 8.08
CA GLY A 194 -11.27 2.16 7.58
C GLY A 194 -9.93 1.39 7.64
N VAL A 195 -9.93 0.06 7.84
CA VAL A 195 -8.75 -0.76 7.56
C VAL A 195 -8.75 -1.13 6.09
N ALA A 196 -7.84 -0.55 5.32
CA ALA A 196 -7.79 -0.71 3.87
C ALA A 196 -7.75 -2.20 3.46
N LEU A 197 -8.55 -2.56 2.46
CA LEU A 197 -8.66 -3.94 1.96
C LEU A 197 -7.42 -4.38 1.18
N GLY A 198 -6.77 -3.44 0.48
CA GLY A 198 -5.58 -3.70 -0.34
C GLY A 198 -4.27 -3.80 0.43
N LEU A 199 -4.27 -3.80 1.76
CA LEU A 199 -3.06 -4.04 2.53
C LEU A 199 -2.59 -5.49 2.38
N PRO A 200 -1.26 -5.77 2.43
CA PRO A 200 -0.75 -7.13 2.57
C PRO A 200 -1.46 -7.86 3.72
N ALA A 201 -1.79 -9.12 3.52
CA ALA A 201 -2.72 -9.85 4.40
C ALA A 201 -2.27 -9.87 5.88
N LEU A 202 -0.99 -10.12 6.14
CA LEU A 202 -0.46 -10.13 7.51
C LEU A 202 -0.48 -8.73 8.13
N THR A 203 -0.17 -7.69 7.35
CA THR A 203 -0.27 -6.28 7.79
C THR A 203 -1.71 -5.91 8.09
N ARG A 204 -2.67 -6.36 7.28
CA ARG A 204 -4.10 -6.12 7.50
C ARG A 204 -4.57 -6.83 8.77
N ALA A 205 -4.24 -8.10 8.96
CA ALA A 205 -4.55 -8.87 10.16
C ALA A 205 -4.02 -8.19 11.41
N LEU A 206 -2.75 -7.76 11.41
CA LEU A 206 -2.13 -7.01 12.51
C LEU A 206 -2.92 -5.73 12.85
N LYS A 207 -3.37 -4.97 11.85
CA LYS A 207 -4.15 -3.75 12.06
C LYS A 207 -5.55 -4.04 12.63
N LEU A 208 -6.22 -5.08 12.14
CA LEU A 208 -7.52 -5.52 12.65
C LEU A 208 -7.41 -5.92 14.13
N GLN A 209 -6.44 -6.75 14.48
CA GLN A 209 -6.18 -7.19 15.84
C GLN A 209 -5.82 -6.04 16.79
N LYS A 210 -4.95 -5.10 16.34
CA LYS A 210 -4.66 -3.90 17.14
C LYS A 210 -5.91 -3.06 17.43
N ARG A 211 -6.88 -3.00 16.51
CA ARG A 211 -8.13 -2.29 16.75
C ARG A 211 -9.07 -3.05 17.69
N ALA A 212 -9.20 -4.36 17.52
CA ALA A 212 -9.98 -5.22 18.39
C ALA A 212 -9.49 -5.16 19.84
N ALA A 213 -8.17 -5.23 20.03
CA ALA A 213 -7.53 -5.16 21.35
C ALA A 213 -7.88 -3.87 22.12
N ARG A 214 -8.03 -2.72 21.44
CA ARG A 214 -8.39 -1.43 22.06
C ARG A 214 -9.76 -1.41 22.71
N VAL A 215 -10.66 -2.27 22.28
CA VAL A 215 -12.01 -2.39 22.86
C VAL A 215 -12.14 -3.60 23.78
N GLY A 216 -10.99 -4.16 24.22
CA GLY A 216 -10.97 -5.28 25.15
C GLY A 216 -11.13 -6.65 24.49
N PHE A 217 -11.12 -6.72 23.16
CA PHE A 217 -11.14 -7.99 22.46
C PHE A 217 -9.70 -8.46 22.19
N ASP A 218 -9.09 -9.04 23.19
CA ASP A 218 -7.68 -9.48 23.20
C ASP A 218 -7.47 -10.66 24.14
N TRP A 219 -6.31 -11.33 24.01
CA TRP A 219 -5.81 -12.29 25.01
C TRP A 219 -4.97 -11.58 26.05
N ASP A 220 -5.03 -12.08 27.27
CA ASP A 220 -4.32 -11.47 28.40
C ASP A 220 -2.80 -11.62 28.30
N ASP A 221 -2.34 -12.71 27.66
CA ASP A 221 -0.91 -12.98 27.52
C ASP A 221 -0.55 -13.76 26.23
N PRO A 222 0.74 -13.72 25.81
CA PRO A 222 1.22 -14.48 24.65
C PRO A 222 1.07 -16.00 24.76
N THR A 223 1.02 -16.55 25.98
CA THR A 223 0.93 -18.01 26.22
C THR A 223 -0.41 -18.54 25.74
N ALA A 224 -1.49 -17.80 25.99
CA ALA A 224 -2.82 -18.13 25.49
C ALA A 224 -2.87 -18.11 23.95
N VAL A 225 -2.14 -17.17 23.31
CA VAL A 225 -2.04 -17.12 21.85
C VAL A 225 -1.27 -18.32 21.29
N VAL A 226 -0.20 -18.76 21.97
CA VAL A 226 0.55 -19.98 21.57
C VAL A 226 -0.34 -21.22 21.67
N ALA A 227 -1.16 -21.33 22.73
CA ALA A 227 -2.13 -22.41 22.84
C ALA A 227 -3.15 -22.40 21.68
N LYS A 228 -3.61 -21.20 21.28
CA LYS A 228 -4.53 -21.06 20.12
C LYS A 228 -3.86 -21.44 18.81
N ILE A 229 -2.59 -21.12 18.59
CA ILE A 229 -1.83 -21.58 17.41
C ILE A 229 -1.78 -23.12 17.33
N ALA A 230 -1.61 -23.79 18.48
CA ALA A 230 -1.63 -25.26 18.51
C ALA A 230 -3.02 -25.83 18.18
N GLU A 231 -4.08 -25.21 18.72
CA GLU A 231 -5.47 -25.55 18.40
C GLU A 231 -5.77 -25.40 16.91
N GLU A 232 -5.43 -24.26 16.29
CA GLU A 232 -5.63 -24.04 14.84
C GLU A 232 -4.82 -25.02 13.97
N ALA A 233 -3.63 -25.42 14.42
CA ALA A 233 -2.85 -26.43 13.71
C ALA A 233 -3.51 -27.82 13.77
N ASP A 234 -4.13 -28.18 14.89
CA ASP A 234 -4.89 -29.44 15.02
C ASP A 234 -6.18 -29.42 14.20
N GLU A 235 -6.89 -28.27 14.15
CA GLU A 235 -8.09 -28.08 13.33
C GLU A 235 -7.75 -28.15 11.81
N LEU A 236 -6.65 -27.53 11.39
CA LEU A 236 -6.12 -27.66 10.03
C LEU A 236 -5.79 -29.13 9.67
N ALA A 237 -5.17 -29.87 10.58
CA ALA A 237 -4.89 -31.29 10.37
C ALA A 237 -6.17 -32.13 10.25
N ALA A 238 -7.19 -31.83 11.03
CA ALA A 238 -8.51 -32.46 10.95
C ALA A 238 -9.24 -32.14 9.63
N ALA A 239 -9.19 -30.86 9.18
CA ALA A 239 -9.75 -30.43 7.91
C ALA A 239 -9.07 -31.15 6.73
N GLN A 240 -7.74 -31.31 6.78
CA GLN A 240 -6.99 -32.07 5.78
C GLN A 240 -7.48 -33.53 5.67
N ALA A 241 -7.78 -34.17 6.79
CA ALA A 241 -8.31 -35.54 6.79
C ALA A 241 -9.74 -35.63 6.24
N GLY A 242 -10.51 -34.54 6.37
CA GLY A 242 -11.89 -34.43 5.88
C GLY A 242 -12.03 -34.19 4.36
N ALA A 243 -10.94 -33.85 3.66
CA ALA A 243 -10.86 -33.57 2.24
C ALA A 243 -11.85 -32.48 1.74
N ASP A 244 -12.19 -31.50 2.59
CA ASP A 244 -12.99 -30.32 2.24
C ASP A 244 -12.03 -29.14 1.98
N PRO A 245 -11.89 -28.68 0.71
CA PRO A 245 -10.97 -27.61 0.36
C PRO A 245 -11.32 -26.26 1.02
N ASP A 246 -12.61 -25.96 1.16
CA ASP A 246 -13.07 -24.69 1.75
C ASP A 246 -12.71 -24.65 3.26
N ALA A 247 -12.96 -25.77 3.97
CA ALA A 247 -12.57 -25.89 5.36
C ALA A 247 -11.03 -25.81 5.56
N LEU A 248 -10.27 -26.44 4.65
CA LEU A 248 -8.81 -26.41 4.70
C LEU A 248 -8.25 -24.98 4.51
N GLU A 249 -8.86 -24.19 3.60
CA GLU A 249 -8.47 -22.79 3.39
C GLU A 249 -8.82 -21.91 4.61
N ASP A 250 -9.99 -22.12 5.21
CA ASP A 250 -10.44 -21.40 6.39
C ASP A 250 -9.51 -21.66 7.59
N GLU A 251 -9.19 -22.92 7.89
CA GLU A 251 -8.32 -23.26 9.03
C GLU A 251 -6.88 -22.79 8.83
N LEU A 252 -6.36 -22.85 7.60
CA LEU A 252 -5.05 -22.27 7.31
C LEU A 252 -5.07 -20.75 7.52
N GLY A 253 -6.15 -20.07 7.16
CA GLY A 253 -6.34 -18.65 7.41
C GLY A 253 -6.35 -18.32 8.91
N ASP A 254 -7.04 -19.12 9.71
CA ASP A 254 -7.14 -18.94 11.18
C ASP A 254 -5.79 -19.18 11.85
N LEU A 255 -5.04 -20.21 11.45
CA LEU A 255 -3.66 -20.42 11.89
C LEU A 255 -2.75 -19.22 11.60
N LEU A 256 -2.78 -18.70 10.36
CA LEU A 256 -2.00 -17.52 10.00
C LEU A 256 -2.41 -16.29 10.81
N PHE A 257 -3.70 -16.11 11.07
CA PHE A 257 -4.22 -15.01 11.89
C PHE A 257 -3.77 -15.13 13.36
N ALA A 258 -3.74 -16.33 13.94
CA ALA A 258 -3.22 -16.60 15.28
C ALA A 258 -1.71 -16.31 15.37
N VAL A 259 -0.92 -16.68 14.34
CA VAL A 259 0.51 -16.36 14.26
C VAL A 259 0.75 -14.84 14.21
N VAL A 260 -0.05 -14.10 13.44
CA VAL A 260 0.03 -12.62 13.42
C VAL A 260 -0.29 -12.04 14.80
N ASN A 261 -1.24 -12.63 15.52
CA ASN A 261 -1.55 -12.16 16.86
C ASN A 261 -0.40 -12.37 17.85
N LEU A 262 0.28 -13.51 17.77
CA LEU A 262 1.50 -13.73 18.55
C LEU A 262 2.57 -12.67 18.22
N ALA A 263 2.79 -12.40 16.93
CA ALA A 263 3.73 -11.37 16.51
C ALA A 263 3.36 -9.99 17.09
N ARG A 264 2.07 -9.65 17.15
CA ARG A 264 1.56 -8.42 17.76
C ARG A 264 1.89 -8.35 19.26
N HIS A 265 1.67 -9.41 20.02
CA HIS A 265 2.00 -9.49 21.46
C HIS A 265 3.50 -9.36 21.71
N LEU A 266 4.32 -9.89 20.81
CA LEU A 266 5.78 -9.79 20.88
C LEU A 266 6.34 -8.48 20.33
N GLY A 267 5.50 -7.56 19.83
CA GLY A 267 5.94 -6.31 19.21
C GLY A 267 6.69 -6.50 17.89
N ILE A 268 6.47 -7.62 17.19
CA ILE A 268 7.14 -7.97 15.94
C ILE A 268 6.24 -7.60 14.76
N ASP A 269 6.81 -7.01 13.70
CA ASP A 269 6.15 -6.88 12.41
C ASP A 269 6.12 -8.24 11.68
N PRO A 270 4.94 -8.86 11.48
CA PRO A 270 4.84 -10.18 10.88
C PRO A 270 5.24 -10.19 9.40
N GLU A 271 4.93 -9.12 8.66
CA GLU A 271 5.29 -8.97 7.25
C GLU A 271 6.81 -8.89 7.07
N GLY A 272 7.47 -8.03 7.83
CA GLY A 272 8.93 -7.90 7.84
C GLY A 272 9.63 -9.16 8.33
N ALA A 273 9.08 -9.86 9.32
CA ALA A 273 9.62 -11.13 9.82
C ALA A 273 9.63 -12.22 8.74
N LEU A 274 8.53 -12.34 7.99
CA LEU A 274 8.42 -13.30 6.88
C LEU A 274 9.34 -12.92 5.71
N ARG A 275 9.42 -11.65 5.35
CA ARG A 275 10.32 -11.12 4.32
C ARG A 275 11.78 -11.46 4.62
N ARG A 276 12.25 -11.24 5.86
CA ARG A 276 13.60 -11.64 6.28
C ARG A 276 13.83 -13.16 6.21
N THR A 277 12.80 -13.95 6.46
CA THR A 277 12.89 -15.40 6.33
C THR A 277 13.01 -15.81 4.87
N ASN A 278 12.25 -15.18 3.97
CA ASN A 278 12.36 -15.40 2.53
C ASN A 278 13.78 -15.09 2.03
N ALA A 279 14.33 -13.93 2.39
CA ALA A 279 15.70 -13.55 2.04
C ALA A 279 16.75 -14.54 2.59
N LYS A 280 16.55 -15.03 3.83
CA LYS A 280 17.42 -16.07 4.42
C LYS A 280 17.31 -17.39 3.66
N PHE A 281 16.11 -17.80 3.27
CA PHE A 281 15.88 -19.00 2.48
C PHE A 281 16.58 -18.91 1.12
N THR A 282 16.37 -17.82 0.39
CA THR A 282 17.01 -17.56 -0.91
C THR A 282 18.54 -17.67 -0.82
N ARG A 283 19.16 -17.03 0.19
CA ARG A 283 20.62 -17.10 0.40
C ARG A 283 21.14 -18.51 0.74
N ARG A 284 20.30 -19.37 1.33
CA ARG A 284 20.70 -20.75 1.66
C ARG A 284 20.50 -21.73 0.53
N PHE A 285 19.62 -21.37 -0.40
CA PHE A 285 19.29 -22.19 -1.55
C PHE A 285 20.22 -21.91 -2.75
N ALA A 286 20.81 -20.71 -2.84
CA ALA A 286 21.81 -20.32 -3.84
C ALA A 286 23.21 -20.89 -3.50
#